data_f9e38858a0c78cfdfde61ee73fdaaf43
#
_entry.id   f9e38858a0c78cfdfde61ee73fdaaf43
#
_cell.length_a   1.000
_cell.length_b   1.000
_cell.length_c   1.000
_cell.angle_alpha   90.00
_cell.angle_beta   90.00
_cell.angle_gamma   90.00
#
_symmetry.space_group_name_H-M   'P 1'
#
loop_
_entity.id
_entity.type
_entity.pdbx_description
1 polymer ?
#
loop_
_entity_poly.entity_id
_entity_poly.type
_entity_poly.pdbx_seq_one_letter_code
_entity_poly.pdbx_strand_id
1 'polypeptide(L)'
;GGTLGELEPDASSVAHKMTFDACLSPDFQKRLPDRCDLVVAGCEAHVCVLQTVLGLMQAKRRVFLVRDAVGSRRSESKEAAIQRMAQHGADIVTTEMVLFEWLATAEDKRLDEIIALIK
;
A
#
# COMPACT_ATOMS: atom_id res chain seq x y z
N GLY A 1 -11.90 -4.56 15.24
CA GLY A 1 -13.20 -4.73 14.59
C GLY A 1 -13.09 -5.14 13.13
N GLY A 2 -14.23 -5.37 12.52
CA GLY A 2 -14.29 -5.73 11.11
C GLY A 2 -14.10 -4.54 10.18
N THR A 3 -13.97 -4.81 8.91
CA THR A 3 -13.85 -3.79 7.88
C THR A 3 -15.19 -3.04 7.74
N LEU A 4 -15.13 -1.73 7.46
CA LEU A 4 -16.32 -0.96 7.12
C LEU A 4 -16.98 -1.53 5.86
N GLY A 5 -18.33 -1.59 5.85
CA GLY A 5 -19.06 -2.21 4.74
C GLY A 5 -18.74 -1.63 3.38
N GLU A 6 -18.47 -0.31 3.30
CA GLU A 6 -18.09 0.38 2.07
C GLU A 6 -16.75 -0.07 1.51
N LEU A 7 -15.88 -0.60 2.37
CA LEU A 7 -14.53 -1.04 2.01
C LEU A 7 -14.38 -2.54 2.09
N GLU A 8 -15.48 -3.27 2.33
CA GLU A 8 -15.41 -4.71 2.54
C GLU A 8 -14.89 -5.42 1.28
N PRO A 9 -13.68 -6.02 1.36
CA PRO A 9 -13.11 -6.73 0.23
C PRO A 9 -13.72 -8.12 0.07
N ASP A 10 -13.42 -8.77 -1.05
CA ASP A 10 -13.72 -10.19 -1.22
C ASP A 10 -13.03 -10.98 -0.09
N ALA A 11 -13.76 -11.91 0.54
CA ALA A 11 -13.25 -12.72 1.63
C ALA A 11 -11.95 -13.47 1.26
N SER A 12 -11.78 -13.85 -0.01
CA SER A 12 -10.57 -14.52 -0.49
C SER A 12 -9.33 -13.63 -0.47
N SER A 13 -9.52 -12.30 -0.43
CA SER A 13 -8.42 -11.32 -0.41
C SER A 13 -8.09 -10.82 0.99
N VAL A 14 -8.74 -11.36 2.04
CA VAL A 14 -8.47 -10.96 3.43
C VAL A 14 -7.53 -11.96 4.09
N ALA A 15 -6.43 -11.47 4.67
CA ALA A 15 -5.51 -12.27 5.46
C ALA A 15 -5.49 -11.74 6.90
N HIS A 16 -5.46 -12.64 7.85
CA HIS A 16 -5.39 -12.30 9.27
C HIS A 16 -3.96 -12.40 9.76
N LYS A 17 -3.59 -11.52 10.71
CA LYS A 17 -2.26 -11.53 11.29
C LYS A 17 -2.29 -11.08 12.74
N MET A 18 -1.32 -11.56 13.51
CA MET A 18 -1.07 -11.16 14.89
C MET A 18 0.21 -10.34 15.01
N THR A 19 1.04 -10.30 13.97
CA THR A 19 2.28 -9.52 13.92
C THR A 19 2.06 -8.18 13.23
N PHE A 20 2.88 -7.19 13.57
CA PHE A 20 2.83 -5.91 12.85
C PHE A 20 3.30 -6.09 11.41
N ASP A 21 4.43 -6.79 11.23
CA ASP A 21 4.91 -7.15 9.90
C ASP A 21 4.05 -8.28 9.35
N ALA A 22 3.28 -7.98 8.32
CA ALA A 22 2.43 -8.97 7.66
C ALA A 22 3.24 -10.10 7.02
N CYS A 23 4.50 -9.84 6.65
CA CYS A 23 5.37 -10.84 6.04
C CYS A 23 5.68 -12.01 6.97
N LEU A 24 5.52 -11.83 8.27
CA LEU A 24 5.70 -12.90 9.26
C LEU A 24 4.48 -13.81 9.34
N SER A 25 3.39 -13.47 8.67
CA SER A 25 2.19 -14.30 8.60
C SER A 25 2.27 -15.21 7.37
N PRO A 26 2.28 -16.55 7.55
CA PRO A 26 2.28 -17.46 6.39
C PRO A 26 1.06 -17.28 5.49
N ASP A 27 -0.09 -16.95 6.06
CA ASP A 27 -1.32 -16.71 5.29
C ASP A 27 -1.16 -15.53 4.34
N PHE A 28 -0.56 -14.44 4.81
CA PHE A 28 -0.29 -13.26 3.98
C PHE A 28 0.64 -13.60 2.82
N GLN A 29 1.75 -14.27 3.10
CA GLN A 29 2.73 -14.60 2.05
C GLN A 29 2.14 -15.50 0.98
N LYS A 30 1.31 -16.46 1.36
CA LYS A 30 0.65 -17.36 0.41
C LYS A 30 -0.29 -16.63 -0.55
N ARG A 31 -0.82 -15.49 -0.13
CA ARG A 31 -1.79 -14.72 -0.92
C ARG A 31 -1.14 -13.73 -1.86
N LEU A 32 0.16 -13.47 -1.72
CA LEU A 32 0.87 -12.54 -2.59
C LEU A 32 1.24 -13.23 -3.90
N PRO A 33 0.87 -12.64 -5.05
CA PRO A 33 1.33 -13.13 -6.34
C PRO A 33 2.85 -13.02 -6.46
N ASP A 34 3.46 -13.97 -7.17
CA ASP A 34 4.87 -13.88 -7.50
C ASP A 34 5.10 -12.84 -8.59
N ARG A 35 6.26 -12.17 -8.55
CA ARG A 35 6.75 -11.30 -9.63
C ARG A 35 5.81 -10.13 -9.99
N CYS A 36 5.10 -9.60 -9.04
CA CYS A 36 4.33 -8.37 -9.28
C CYS A 36 4.87 -7.23 -8.42
N ASP A 37 4.64 -6.02 -8.89
CA ASP A 37 4.87 -4.83 -8.09
C ASP A 37 3.79 -4.74 -7.03
N LEU A 38 4.16 -4.28 -5.84
CA LEU A 38 3.25 -4.19 -4.72
C LEU A 38 2.97 -2.73 -4.39
N VAL A 39 1.70 -2.36 -4.38
CA VAL A 39 1.25 -1.02 -4.00
C VAL A 39 0.71 -1.11 -2.58
N VAL A 40 1.30 -0.36 -1.66
CA VAL A 40 0.97 -0.45 -0.24
C VAL A 40 0.35 0.85 0.25
N ALA A 41 -0.75 0.72 0.96
CA ALA A 41 -1.48 1.81 1.62
C ALA A 41 -2.01 1.30 2.97
N GLY A 42 -2.58 2.18 3.76
CA GLY A 42 -3.22 1.81 5.03
C GLY A 42 -2.60 2.46 6.26
N CYS A 43 -2.76 1.85 7.41
CA CYS A 43 -2.31 2.38 8.71
C CYS A 43 -1.92 1.28 9.69
N GLU A 44 -1.10 1.59 10.66
CA GLU A 44 -0.45 2.89 10.79
C GLU A 44 0.88 2.88 10.04
N ALA A 45 1.21 4.00 9.43
CA ALA A 45 2.38 4.12 8.57
C ALA A 45 3.68 3.74 9.28
N HIS A 46 3.81 4.11 10.55
CA HIS A 46 5.02 3.91 11.34
C HIS A 46 5.05 2.58 12.11
N VAL A 47 4.03 1.76 11.98
CA VAL A 47 3.94 0.46 12.68
C VAL A 47 3.78 -0.66 11.66
N CYS A 48 2.53 -1.02 11.34
CA CYS A 48 2.26 -2.17 10.46
C CYS A 48 2.74 -1.95 9.04
N VAL A 49 2.49 -0.77 8.49
CA VAL A 49 2.90 -0.44 7.11
C VAL A 49 4.42 -0.45 6.99
N LEU A 50 5.12 0.24 7.89
CA LEU A 50 6.58 0.30 7.86
C LEU A 50 7.19 -1.10 7.93
N GLN A 51 6.79 -1.89 8.91
CA GLN A 51 7.39 -3.21 9.11
C GLN A 51 7.08 -4.15 7.95
N THR A 52 5.86 -4.09 7.41
CA THR A 52 5.48 -4.88 6.25
C THR A 52 6.27 -4.48 5.01
N VAL A 53 6.41 -3.18 4.74
CA VAL A 53 7.18 -2.69 3.60
C VAL A 53 8.65 -3.12 3.70
N LEU A 54 9.27 -2.94 4.86
CA LEU A 54 10.66 -3.37 5.05
C LEU A 54 10.80 -4.89 4.86
N GLY A 55 9.85 -5.67 5.36
CA GLY A 55 9.85 -7.12 5.17
C GLY A 55 9.69 -7.54 3.71
N LEU A 56 8.81 -6.88 2.96
CA LEU A 56 8.63 -7.14 1.53
C LEU A 56 9.90 -6.81 0.75
N MET A 57 10.55 -5.69 1.08
CA MET A 57 11.79 -5.31 0.41
C MET A 57 12.93 -6.24 0.74
N GLN A 58 12.99 -6.74 1.97
CA GLN A 58 13.96 -7.77 2.35
C GLN A 58 13.75 -9.05 1.54
N ALA A 59 12.50 -9.36 1.19
CA ALA A 59 12.16 -10.47 0.29
C ALA A 59 12.37 -10.12 -1.18
N LYS A 60 13.00 -8.99 -1.47
CA LYS A 60 13.32 -8.50 -2.82
C LYS A 60 12.11 -8.20 -3.69
N ARG A 61 11.01 -7.80 -3.05
CA ARG A 61 9.82 -7.34 -3.77
C ARG A 61 9.96 -5.84 -4.06
N ARG A 62 9.41 -5.42 -5.19
CA ARG A 62 9.35 -4.01 -5.54
C ARG A 62 8.10 -3.41 -4.91
N VAL A 63 8.28 -2.37 -4.08
CA VAL A 63 7.20 -1.78 -3.30
C VAL A 63 7.02 -0.32 -3.65
N PHE A 64 5.77 0.05 -3.93
CA PHE A 64 5.33 1.43 -4.10
C PHE A 64 4.50 1.80 -2.88
N LEU A 65 4.94 2.80 -2.13
CA LEU A 65 4.20 3.30 -0.97
C LEU A 65 3.39 4.52 -1.37
N VAL A 66 2.09 4.46 -1.16
CA VAL A 66 1.19 5.57 -1.50
C VAL A 66 1.15 6.54 -0.35
N ARG A 67 1.90 7.65 -0.47
CA ARG A 67 2.13 8.61 0.59
C ARG A 67 0.85 9.25 1.13
N ASP A 68 -0.09 9.58 0.25
CA ASP A 68 -1.36 10.21 0.64
C ASP A 68 -2.45 9.22 1.03
N ALA A 69 -2.14 7.92 1.02
CA ALA A 69 -3.06 6.87 1.43
C ALA A 69 -2.55 6.05 2.63
N VAL A 70 -1.53 6.56 3.32
CA VAL A 70 -1.08 6.01 4.60
C VAL A 70 -1.34 7.02 5.70
N GLY A 71 -1.57 6.54 6.90
CA GLY A 71 -1.86 7.41 8.04
C GLY A 71 -1.20 6.94 9.31
N SER A 72 -0.99 7.88 10.22
CA SER A 72 -0.54 7.62 11.58
C SER A 72 -1.18 8.65 12.50
N ARG A 73 -1.30 8.31 13.77
CA ARG A 73 -1.87 9.23 14.77
C ARG A 73 -1.11 10.55 14.86
N ARG A 74 0.21 10.51 14.60
CA ARG A 74 1.07 11.68 14.65
C ARG A 74 1.73 11.88 13.30
N SER A 75 1.67 13.11 12.79
CA SER A 75 2.29 13.44 11.49
C SER A 75 3.80 13.24 11.51
N GLU A 76 4.46 13.51 12.62
CA GLU A 76 5.90 13.27 12.77
C GLU A 76 6.27 11.79 12.57
N SER A 77 5.50 10.89 13.16
CA SER A 77 5.72 9.45 13.02
C SER A 77 5.47 9.01 11.59
N LYS A 78 4.45 9.54 10.94
CA LYS A 78 4.16 9.27 9.54
C LYS A 78 5.32 9.69 8.64
N GLU A 79 5.79 10.93 8.80
CA GLU A 79 6.88 11.45 7.96
C GLU A 79 8.19 10.69 8.17
N ALA A 80 8.51 10.35 9.42
CA ALA A 80 9.69 9.55 9.72
C ALA A 80 9.62 8.17 9.08
N ALA A 81 8.46 7.54 9.12
CA ALA A 81 8.26 6.22 8.50
C ALA A 81 8.41 6.28 6.98
N ILE A 82 7.79 7.28 6.33
CA ILE A 82 7.89 7.46 4.88
C ILE A 82 9.34 7.67 4.47
N GLN A 83 10.06 8.54 5.19
CA GLN A 83 11.48 8.79 4.91
C GLN A 83 12.31 7.51 5.06
N ARG A 84 12.05 6.73 6.10
CA ARG A 84 12.79 5.49 6.34
C ARG A 84 12.51 4.47 5.23
N MET A 85 11.25 4.31 4.82
CA MET A 85 10.91 3.39 3.73
C MET A 85 11.55 3.82 2.42
N ALA A 86 11.57 5.11 2.12
CA ALA A 86 12.23 5.65 0.93
C ALA A 86 13.74 5.37 0.94
N GLN A 87 14.38 5.54 2.10
CA GLN A 87 15.83 5.26 2.24
C GLN A 87 16.16 3.79 2.01
N HIS A 88 15.23 2.90 2.28
CA HIS A 88 15.40 1.46 2.04
C HIS A 88 15.04 1.04 0.63
N GLY A 89 14.61 1.96 -0.23
CA GLY A 89 14.37 1.71 -1.64
C GLY A 89 12.91 1.59 -2.05
N ALA A 90 11.95 1.86 -1.16
CA ALA A 90 10.55 1.93 -1.55
C ALA A 90 10.31 3.14 -2.45
N ASP A 91 9.55 2.94 -3.52
CA ASP A 91 9.12 4.02 -4.39
C ASP A 91 7.96 4.77 -3.72
N ILE A 92 8.15 6.07 -3.50
CA ILE A 92 7.12 6.90 -2.86
C ILE A 92 6.29 7.56 -3.94
N VAL A 93 5.00 7.26 -3.93
CA VAL A 93 4.05 7.75 -4.94
C VAL A 93 2.83 8.35 -4.26
N THR A 94 2.02 9.06 -5.04
CA THR A 94 0.71 9.52 -4.59
C THR A 94 -0.37 8.68 -5.26
N THR A 95 -1.60 8.73 -4.73
CA THR A 95 -2.74 8.06 -5.33
C THR A 95 -2.91 8.47 -6.79
N GLU A 96 -2.77 9.76 -7.06
CA GLU A 96 -2.91 10.30 -8.41
C GLU A 96 -1.87 9.72 -9.37
N MET A 97 -0.61 9.61 -8.93
CA MET A 97 0.46 8.99 -9.72
C MET A 97 0.12 7.55 -10.09
N VAL A 98 -0.33 6.77 -9.10
CA VAL A 98 -0.69 5.36 -9.33
C VAL A 98 -1.81 5.23 -10.35
N LEU A 99 -2.87 6.03 -10.20
CA LEU A 99 -4.03 5.97 -11.09
C LEU A 99 -3.65 6.32 -12.52
N PHE A 100 -2.86 7.38 -12.72
CA PHE A 100 -2.45 7.78 -14.07
C PHE A 100 -1.44 6.81 -14.69
N GLU A 101 -0.58 6.20 -13.90
CA GLU A 101 0.30 5.14 -14.41
C GLU A 101 -0.49 3.91 -14.85
N TRP A 102 -1.56 3.55 -14.12
CA TRP A 102 -2.43 2.46 -14.53
C TRP A 102 -3.22 2.78 -15.80
N LEU A 103 -3.65 4.04 -15.99
CA LEU A 103 -4.30 4.46 -17.23
C LEU A 103 -3.35 4.47 -18.42
N ALA A 104 -2.10 4.85 -18.20
CA ALA A 104 -1.03 4.93 -19.17
C ALA A 104 -1.23 5.93 -20.31
N THR A 105 -2.47 6.25 -20.70
CA THR A 105 -2.77 7.16 -21.79
C THR A 105 -4.01 8.01 -21.48
N ALA A 106 -4.00 9.24 -21.97
CA ALA A 106 -5.16 10.15 -21.86
C ALA A 106 -6.34 9.69 -22.73
N GLU A 107 -6.13 8.70 -23.58
CA GLU A 107 -7.19 8.14 -24.44
C GLU A 107 -7.98 7.03 -23.75
N ASP A 108 -7.61 6.63 -22.53
CA ASP A 108 -8.32 5.61 -21.79
C ASP A 108 -9.74 6.09 -21.46
N LYS A 109 -10.71 5.21 -21.67
CA LYS A 109 -12.14 5.52 -21.46
C LYS A 109 -12.47 5.82 -19.99
N ARG A 110 -11.63 5.38 -19.05
CA ARG A 110 -11.82 5.59 -17.62
C ARG A 110 -11.26 6.92 -17.11
N LEU A 111 -10.61 7.70 -17.97
CA LEU A 111 -9.97 8.94 -17.56
C LEU A 111 -10.93 9.89 -16.82
N ASP A 112 -12.12 10.12 -17.38
CA ASP A 112 -13.10 11.03 -16.78
C ASP A 112 -13.56 10.55 -15.40
N GLU A 113 -13.74 9.24 -15.23
CA GLU A 113 -14.11 8.66 -13.95
C GLU A 113 -13.00 8.84 -12.90
N ILE A 114 -11.75 8.64 -13.30
CA ILE A 114 -10.60 8.82 -12.42
C ILE A 114 -10.44 10.29 -12.03
N ILE A 115 -10.55 11.21 -12.97
CA ILE A 115 -10.46 12.65 -12.69
C ILE A 115 -11.54 13.07 -11.69
N ALA A 116 -12.75 12.55 -11.82
CA ALA A 116 -13.83 12.82 -10.88
C ALA A 116 -13.52 12.37 -9.47
N LEU A 117 -12.79 11.27 -9.30
CA LEU A 117 -12.44 10.72 -7.98
C LEU A 117 -11.35 11.52 -7.27
N ILE A 118 -10.47 12.20 -8.00
CA ILE A 118 -9.29 12.87 -7.41
C ILE A 118 -9.46 14.39 -7.28
N LYS A 119 -10.57 14.92 -7.74
CA LYS A 119 -10.86 16.36 -7.59
C LYS A 119 -11.39 16.73 -6.22
#